data_38a304e02ed8f8ab8d1ed88af1a59db6
#
_entry.id   38a304e02ed8f8ab8d1ed88af1a59db6
#
_cell.length_a   1.000
_cell.length_b   1.000
_cell.length_c   1.000
_cell.angle_alpha   90.00
_cell.angle_beta   90.00
_cell.angle_gamma   90.00
#
_symmetry.space_group_name_H-M   'P 1'
#
loop_
_entity.id
_entity.type
_entity.pdbx_description
1 polymer ?
#
loop_
_entity_poly.entity_id
_entity_poly.type
_entity_poly.pdbx_seq_one_letter_code
_entity_poly.pdbx_strand_id
1 'polypeptide(L)'
;MSFSSDAKAELCRVPLTRRCCARAEAYGVLLYAGSFSPTEVRIVTESEDFAARLPKLFQKAFGVRFDAQESGSKSIFRITDGQKLAVILEALGYDPDQHYALHVNFALLEEECCRASFLRGAFLAGGSVTNPLKRYHLELATPHLQAGREVEALLRDMGYEPKNVQRQGNGVTYFKQSDHIEELLTRIGAPAAAMEVMAAKVEKEMRNTVNRRVNCDAANVDKAVAASREQVEALTRLTDAGIVATLPVKLQEVAVARLLQPELSLSELAETFDPPLTKSCLNHRMRKLMELAGKEKA
;
A
#
# COMPACT_ATOMS: atom_id res chain seq x y z
N MET A 1 2.33 14.89 -14.22
CA MET A 1 2.65 13.48 -14.57
C MET A 1 2.14 12.55 -13.48
N SER A 2 2.02 11.25 -13.70
CA SER A 2 1.56 10.33 -12.67
C SER A 2 2.75 9.71 -11.94
N PHE A 3 2.60 9.33 -10.66
CA PHE A 3 3.64 8.63 -9.90
C PHE A 3 4.24 7.43 -10.65
N SER A 4 3.39 6.66 -11.36
CA SER A 4 3.85 5.54 -12.20
C SER A 4 4.71 6.01 -13.39
N SER A 5 4.37 7.14 -13.99
CA SER A 5 5.14 7.76 -15.07
C SER A 5 6.52 8.23 -14.57
N ASP A 6 6.55 8.85 -13.40
CA ASP A 6 7.78 9.38 -12.80
C ASP A 6 8.73 8.23 -12.41
N ALA A 7 8.19 7.14 -11.82
CA ALA A 7 8.97 5.93 -11.55
C ALA A 7 9.53 5.29 -12.83
N LYS A 8 8.75 5.22 -13.93
CA LYS A 8 9.24 4.70 -15.22
C LYS A 8 10.31 5.60 -15.83
N ALA A 9 10.18 6.91 -15.73
CA ALA A 9 11.19 7.87 -16.18
C ALA A 9 12.50 7.69 -15.40
N GLU A 10 12.45 7.48 -14.09
CA GLU A 10 13.62 7.18 -13.27
C GLU A 10 14.31 5.89 -13.72
N LEU A 11 13.55 4.80 -13.94
CA LEU A 11 14.07 3.52 -14.42
C LEU A 11 14.74 3.63 -15.79
N CYS A 12 14.25 4.50 -16.66
CA CYS A 12 14.85 4.74 -17.97
C CYS A 12 16.22 5.41 -17.90
N ARG A 13 16.60 6.03 -16.78
CA ARG A 13 17.93 6.63 -16.54
C ARG A 13 18.97 5.63 -16.07
N VAL A 14 18.57 4.42 -15.65
CA VAL A 14 19.50 3.36 -15.22
C VAL A 14 20.42 3.00 -16.39
N PRO A 15 21.75 3.06 -16.22
CA PRO A 15 22.69 2.82 -17.32
C PRO A 15 22.69 1.36 -17.78
N LEU A 16 22.81 1.17 -19.10
CA LEU A 16 22.94 -0.15 -19.74
C LEU A 16 24.42 -0.58 -19.78
N THR A 17 24.97 -0.98 -18.64
CA THR A 17 26.41 -1.27 -18.51
C THR A 17 26.78 -2.66 -19.02
N ARG A 18 26.16 -3.71 -18.48
CA ARG A 18 26.46 -5.12 -18.79
C ARG A 18 25.53 -5.66 -19.86
N ARG A 19 26.06 -6.45 -20.79
CA ARG A 19 25.25 -7.08 -21.84
C ARG A 19 24.24 -8.10 -21.27
N CYS A 20 24.63 -8.87 -20.24
CA CYS A 20 23.71 -9.80 -19.58
C CYS A 20 22.48 -9.07 -18.97
N CYS A 21 22.70 -7.94 -18.25
CA CYS A 21 21.62 -7.12 -17.70
C CYS A 21 20.73 -6.50 -18.79
N ALA A 22 21.36 -6.02 -19.91
CA ALA A 22 20.58 -5.50 -21.03
C ALA A 22 19.74 -6.58 -21.70
N ARG A 23 20.26 -7.82 -21.82
CA ARG A 23 19.51 -8.98 -22.34
C ARG A 23 18.35 -9.33 -21.42
N ALA A 24 18.59 -9.40 -20.10
CA ALA A 24 17.56 -9.68 -19.12
C ALA A 24 16.47 -8.59 -19.11
N GLU A 25 16.84 -7.30 -19.20
CA GLU A 25 15.89 -6.20 -19.28
C GLU A 25 15.04 -6.27 -20.56
N ALA A 26 15.67 -6.48 -21.72
CA ALA A 26 14.96 -6.65 -22.98
C ALA A 26 14.03 -7.88 -22.96
N TYR A 27 14.44 -8.94 -22.27
CA TYR A 27 13.62 -10.13 -22.07
C TYR A 27 12.35 -9.81 -21.27
N GLY A 28 12.49 -9.10 -20.14
CA GLY A 28 11.34 -8.62 -19.37
C GLY A 28 10.40 -7.74 -20.21
N VAL A 29 10.96 -6.85 -21.02
CA VAL A 29 10.17 -6.04 -21.97
C VAL A 29 9.37 -6.93 -22.91
N LEU A 30 10.00 -7.91 -23.53
CA LEU A 30 9.36 -8.80 -24.53
C LEU A 30 8.23 -9.62 -23.93
N LEU A 31 8.42 -10.20 -22.74
CA LEU A 31 7.39 -11.00 -22.06
C LEU A 31 6.21 -10.16 -21.52
N TYR A 32 6.38 -8.85 -21.41
CA TYR A 32 5.34 -7.93 -20.94
C TYR A 32 4.85 -6.95 -22.02
N ALA A 33 5.39 -7.08 -23.25
CA ALA A 33 4.93 -6.33 -24.41
C ALA A 33 3.62 -6.91 -24.99
N GLY A 34 3.00 -6.13 -25.86
CA GLY A 34 1.72 -6.51 -26.48
C GLY A 34 1.79 -7.69 -27.46
N SER A 35 2.95 -7.93 -28.11
CA SER A 35 3.18 -9.09 -28.99
C SER A 35 4.65 -9.47 -28.98
N PHE A 36 4.90 -10.74 -28.67
CA PHE A 36 6.20 -11.39 -28.83
C PHE A 36 5.94 -12.80 -29.37
N SER A 37 6.39 -13.06 -30.59
CA SER A 37 6.21 -14.33 -31.31
C SER A 37 7.38 -14.60 -32.24
N PRO A 38 7.51 -15.81 -32.84
CA PRO A 38 8.50 -16.08 -33.87
C PRO A 38 8.36 -15.23 -35.14
N THR A 39 7.21 -14.59 -35.36
CA THR A 39 6.91 -13.80 -36.56
C THR A 39 6.89 -12.30 -36.33
N GLU A 40 6.73 -11.84 -35.07
CA GLU A 40 6.64 -10.41 -34.77
C GLU A 40 7.02 -10.12 -33.31
N VAL A 41 7.79 -9.05 -33.15
CA VAL A 41 7.89 -8.29 -31.90
C VAL A 41 7.20 -6.95 -32.10
N ARG A 42 6.22 -6.62 -31.24
CA ARG A 42 5.53 -5.34 -31.24
C ARG A 42 5.46 -4.76 -29.84
N ILE A 43 6.10 -3.61 -29.64
CA ILE A 43 6.13 -2.89 -28.36
C ILE A 43 5.42 -1.55 -28.55
N VAL A 44 4.47 -1.25 -27.68
CA VAL A 44 3.70 0.01 -27.70
C VAL A 44 3.93 0.73 -26.37
N THR A 45 4.28 2.00 -26.42
CA THR A 45 4.45 2.81 -25.22
C THR A 45 3.99 4.25 -25.41
N GLU A 46 3.47 4.84 -24.35
CA GLU A 46 3.15 6.28 -24.26
C GLU A 46 4.30 7.07 -23.58
N SER A 47 5.28 6.38 -22.98
CA SER A 47 6.42 7.00 -22.31
C SER A 47 7.51 7.34 -23.31
N GLU A 48 7.82 8.62 -23.46
CA GLU A 48 8.91 9.12 -24.30
C GLU A 48 10.27 8.60 -23.83
N ASP A 49 10.52 8.58 -22.53
CA ASP A 49 11.78 8.08 -21.96
C ASP A 49 11.97 6.58 -22.27
N PHE A 50 10.90 5.79 -22.16
CA PHE A 50 10.97 4.37 -22.50
C PHE A 50 11.14 4.16 -24.01
N ALA A 51 10.46 4.94 -24.84
CA ALA A 51 10.66 4.94 -26.30
C ALA A 51 12.11 5.25 -26.68
N ALA A 52 12.73 6.24 -26.03
CA ALA A 52 14.14 6.59 -26.27
C ALA A 52 15.14 5.52 -25.77
N ARG A 53 14.75 4.72 -24.76
CA ARG A 53 15.55 3.61 -24.22
C ARG A 53 15.55 2.37 -25.11
N LEU A 54 14.41 2.02 -25.71
CA LEU A 54 14.21 0.77 -26.45
C LEU A 54 15.26 0.50 -27.53
N PRO A 55 15.59 1.42 -28.46
CA PRO A 55 16.61 1.18 -29.48
C PRO A 55 17.99 0.89 -28.90
N LYS A 56 18.38 1.61 -27.84
CA LYS A 56 19.66 1.41 -27.16
C LYS A 56 19.71 0.05 -26.45
N LEU A 57 18.59 -0.33 -25.81
CA LEU A 57 18.44 -1.58 -25.10
C LEU A 57 18.56 -2.79 -26.06
N PHE A 58 17.81 -2.80 -27.17
CA PHE A 58 17.82 -3.89 -28.13
C PHE A 58 19.16 -4.00 -28.87
N GLN A 59 19.78 -2.87 -29.20
CA GLN A 59 21.13 -2.84 -29.77
C GLN A 59 22.16 -3.43 -28.80
N LYS A 60 22.10 -3.09 -27.51
CA LYS A 60 23.02 -3.63 -26.49
C LYS A 60 22.78 -5.09 -26.17
N ALA A 61 21.51 -5.50 -26.11
CA ALA A 61 21.12 -6.89 -25.75
C ALA A 61 21.42 -7.89 -26.87
N PHE A 62 21.00 -7.57 -28.08
CA PHE A 62 20.94 -8.49 -29.20
C PHE A 62 21.77 -8.06 -30.43
N GLY A 63 22.20 -6.80 -30.48
CA GLY A 63 22.83 -6.23 -31.69
C GLY A 63 21.79 -5.89 -32.79
N VAL A 64 20.52 -5.86 -32.47
CA VAL A 64 19.41 -5.72 -33.40
C VAL A 64 18.81 -4.32 -33.34
N ARG A 65 18.37 -3.79 -34.49
CA ARG A 65 17.58 -2.55 -34.62
C ARG A 65 16.15 -2.87 -35.02
N PHE A 66 15.21 -2.05 -34.55
CA PHE A 66 13.80 -2.14 -34.96
C PHE A 66 13.66 -1.89 -36.48
N ASP A 67 12.73 -2.61 -37.13
CA ASP A 67 12.45 -2.47 -38.56
C ASP A 67 11.58 -1.25 -38.82
N ALA A 68 10.64 -0.99 -37.90
CA ALA A 68 9.75 0.16 -37.98
C ALA A 68 9.61 0.81 -36.59
N GLN A 69 9.59 2.15 -36.60
CA GLN A 69 9.28 2.98 -35.47
C GLN A 69 8.28 4.05 -35.90
N GLU A 70 7.10 4.00 -35.34
CA GLU A 70 6.03 4.97 -35.55
C GLU A 70 5.91 5.83 -34.30
N SER A 71 5.86 7.16 -34.46
CA SER A 71 5.71 8.12 -33.37
C SER A 71 4.42 8.92 -33.59
N GLY A 72 3.55 8.94 -32.56
CA GLY A 72 2.31 9.67 -32.53
C GLY A 72 1.90 9.90 -31.09
N SER A 73 0.63 9.76 -30.75
CA SER A 73 0.15 9.71 -29.35
C SER A 73 0.77 8.55 -28.57
N LYS A 74 1.18 7.50 -29.27
CA LYS A 74 1.92 6.34 -28.76
C LYS A 74 3.07 6.04 -29.71
N SER A 75 4.20 5.61 -29.16
CA SER A 75 5.32 5.09 -29.95
C SER A 75 5.16 3.58 -30.14
N ILE A 76 5.28 3.12 -31.37
CA ILE A 76 5.18 1.71 -31.76
C ILE A 76 6.49 1.25 -32.36
N PHE A 77 7.08 0.20 -31.81
CA PHE A 77 8.31 -0.41 -32.28
C PHE A 77 8.00 -1.82 -32.80
N ARG A 78 8.51 -2.16 -34.01
CA ARG A 78 8.27 -3.47 -34.62
C ARG A 78 9.57 -4.09 -35.13
N ILE A 79 9.64 -5.44 -34.99
CA ILE A 79 10.60 -6.30 -35.65
C ILE A 79 9.81 -7.41 -36.32
N THR A 80 9.94 -7.51 -37.64
CA THR A 80 9.28 -8.53 -38.49
C THR A 80 10.30 -9.28 -39.35
N ASP A 81 11.55 -8.82 -39.36
CA ASP A 81 12.65 -9.50 -40.06
C ASP A 81 12.96 -10.84 -39.34
N GLY A 82 12.82 -11.93 -40.08
CA GLY A 82 12.98 -13.28 -39.55
C GLY A 82 14.40 -13.56 -39.01
N GLN A 83 15.46 -12.97 -39.61
CA GLN A 83 16.82 -13.15 -39.13
C GLN A 83 17.01 -12.44 -37.78
N LYS A 84 16.48 -11.24 -37.61
CA LYS A 84 16.52 -10.51 -36.35
C LYS A 84 15.71 -11.21 -35.25
N LEU A 85 14.54 -11.76 -35.60
CA LEU A 85 13.72 -12.55 -34.70
C LEU A 85 14.44 -13.81 -34.25
N ALA A 86 15.08 -14.54 -35.17
CA ALA A 86 15.88 -15.73 -34.84
C ALA A 86 17.01 -15.39 -33.85
N VAL A 87 17.76 -14.30 -34.08
CA VAL A 87 18.80 -13.83 -33.16
C VAL A 87 18.26 -13.53 -31.76
N ILE A 88 17.09 -12.92 -31.66
CA ILE A 88 16.43 -12.61 -30.38
C ILE A 88 16.02 -13.90 -29.68
N LEU A 89 15.32 -14.80 -30.40
CA LEU A 89 14.82 -16.07 -29.85
C LEU A 89 15.97 -16.96 -29.35
N GLU A 90 17.01 -17.15 -30.18
CA GLU A 90 18.20 -17.91 -29.82
C GLU A 90 18.93 -17.30 -28.58
N ALA A 91 19.08 -15.97 -28.55
CA ALA A 91 19.69 -15.29 -27.42
C ALA A 91 18.91 -15.45 -26.11
N LEU A 92 17.60 -15.73 -26.18
CA LEU A 92 16.71 -15.98 -25.05
C LEU A 92 16.53 -17.49 -24.75
N GLY A 93 17.14 -18.36 -25.56
CA GLY A 93 17.10 -19.80 -25.40
C GLY A 93 15.82 -20.45 -25.95
N TYR A 94 15.12 -19.77 -26.87
CA TYR A 94 14.02 -20.35 -27.63
C TYR A 94 14.55 -20.91 -28.95
N ASP A 95 13.94 -22.01 -29.39
CA ASP A 95 14.22 -22.58 -30.70
C ASP A 95 13.29 -21.89 -31.73
N PRO A 96 13.80 -21.18 -32.75
CA PRO A 96 12.98 -20.46 -33.71
C PRO A 96 11.99 -21.32 -34.50
N ASP A 97 12.28 -22.62 -34.65
CA ASP A 97 11.52 -23.57 -35.44
C ASP A 97 10.36 -24.25 -34.69
N GLN A 98 10.25 -24.01 -33.39
CA GLN A 98 9.19 -24.60 -32.57
C GLN A 98 8.14 -23.57 -32.15
N HIS A 99 6.88 -23.95 -32.08
CA HIS A 99 5.80 -23.14 -31.51
C HIS A 99 5.71 -23.39 -29.99
N TYR A 100 5.93 -22.33 -29.19
CA TYR A 100 5.88 -22.44 -27.73
C TYR A 100 4.85 -21.54 -27.09
N ALA A 101 4.43 -21.96 -25.90
CA ALA A 101 4.02 -21.02 -24.90
C ALA A 101 5.27 -20.31 -24.37
N LEU A 102 5.31 -18.97 -24.43
CA LEU A 102 6.42 -18.20 -23.90
C LEU A 102 6.56 -18.45 -22.40
N HIS A 103 7.77 -18.79 -21.97
CA HIS A 103 8.13 -19.14 -20.60
C HIS A 103 9.38 -18.36 -20.18
N VAL A 104 9.64 -18.26 -18.89
CA VAL A 104 10.83 -17.58 -18.37
C VAL A 104 12.03 -18.54 -18.39
N ASN A 105 13.07 -18.22 -19.16
CA ASN A 105 14.34 -18.92 -19.09
C ASN A 105 15.14 -18.47 -17.86
N PHE A 106 15.08 -19.21 -16.77
CA PHE A 106 15.73 -18.87 -15.49
C PHE A 106 17.27 -18.89 -15.58
N ALA A 107 17.86 -19.60 -16.55
CA ALA A 107 19.30 -19.57 -16.75
C ALA A 107 19.84 -18.19 -17.16
N LEU A 108 19.00 -17.34 -17.73
CA LEU A 108 19.33 -15.95 -18.01
C LEU A 108 19.21 -15.03 -16.78
N LEU A 109 18.64 -15.53 -15.69
CA LEU A 109 18.28 -14.80 -14.46
C LEU A 109 19.00 -15.33 -13.21
N GLU A 110 20.12 -16.04 -13.36
CA GLU A 110 20.89 -16.58 -12.22
C GLU A 110 21.43 -15.46 -11.34
N GLU A 111 21.97 -14.41 -11.94
CA GLU A 111 22.55 -13.26 -11.24
C GLU A 111 21.48 -12.29 -10.73
N GLU A 112 21.66 -11.78 -9.52
CA GLU A 112 20.73 -10.77 -8.95
C GLU A 112 20.56 -9.54 -9.85
N CYS A 113 21.65 -9.05 -10.47
CA CYS A 113 21.59 -7.92 -11.39
C CYS A 113 20.77 -8.21 -12.64
N CYS A 114 20.72 -9.48 -13.09
CA CYS A 114 19.88 -9.90 -14.21
C CYS A 114 18.40 -10.01 -13.80
N ARG A 115 18.11 -10.55 -12.60
CA ARG A 115 16.75 -10.58 -12.02
C ARG A 115 16.19 -9.17 -11.88
N ALA A 116 16.95 -8.25 -11.30
CA ALA A 116 16.57 -6.85 -11.16
C ALA A 116 16.31 -6.18 -12.52
N SER A 117 17.19 -6.42 -13.50
CA SER A 117 17.06 -5.88 -14.85
C SER A 117 15.84 -6.45 -15.58
N PHE A 118 15.57 -7.75 -15.46
CA PHE A 118 14.40 -8.41 -16.01
C PHE A 118 13.10 -7.80 -15.45
N LEU A 119 13.00 -7.67 -14.14
CA LEU A 119 11.84 -7.05 -13.48
C LEU A 119 11.69 -5.57 -13.83
N ARG A 120 12.79 -4.84 -14.05
CA ARG A 120 12.77 -3.49 -14.60
C ARG A 120 12.12 -3.46 -15.98
N GLY A 121 12.56 -4.34 -16.88
CA GLY A 121 11.98 -4.47 -18.23
C GLY A 121 10.49 -4.81 -18.19
N ALA A 122 10.10 -5.78 -17.35
CA ALA A 122 8.70 -6.16 -17.13
C ALA A 122 7.86 -4.98 -16.62
N PHE A 123 8.40 -4.19 -15.64
CA PHE A 123 7.70 -3.03 -15.11
C PHE A 123 7.61 -1.88 -16.15
N LEU A 124 8.65 -1.64 -16.92
CA LEU A 124 8.62 -0.61 -17.98
C LEU A 124 7.56 -0.93 -19.03
N ALA A 125 7.43 -2.19 -19.45
CA ALA A 125 6.49 -2.60 -20.51
C ALA A 125 5.05 -2.80 -19.99
N GLY A 126 4.86 -3.55 -18.91
CA GLY A 126 3.55 -3.95 -18.41
C GLY A 126 3.26 -3.59 -16.95
N GLY A 127 4.16 -2.84 -16.30
CA GLY A 127 4.00 -2.45 -14.90
C GLY A 127 3.25 -1.16 -14.69
N SER A 128 2.61 -1.05 -13.54
CA SER A 128 2.08 0.21 -13.01
C SER A 128 2.17 0.27 -11.50
N VAL A 129 2.26 1.47 -10.95
CA VAL A 129 2.23 1.73 -9.51
C VAL A 129 1.33 2.91 -9.19
N THR A 130 0.46 2.74 -8.21
CA THR A 130 -0.49 3.78 -7.79
C THR A 130 0.24 4.79 -6.89
N ASN A 131 -0.20 6.07 -6.94
CA ASN A 131 0.30 7.09 -6.03
C ASN A 131 0.18 6.63 -4.57
N PRO A 132 1.29 6.58 -3.81
CA PRO A 132 1.33 6.02 -2.46
C PRO A 132 0.48 6.80 -1.44
N LEU A 133 0.19 8.08 -1.68
CA LEU A 133 -0.72 8.86 -0.85
C LEU A 133 -2.17 8.33 -0.91
N LYS A 134 -2.58 7.79 -2.06
CA LYS A 134 -3.91 7.19 -2.24
C LYS A 134 -3.96 5.77 -1.68
N ARG A 135 -3.18 4.85 -2.28
CA ARG A 135 -3.13 3.44 -1.88
C ARG A 135 -1.81 2.80 -2.31
N TYR A 136 -1.42 1.73 -1.63
CA TYR A 136 -0.30 0.89 -2.03
C TYR A 136 -0.77 -0.16 -3.00
N HIS A 137 -0.32 -0.07 -4.25
CA HIS A 137 -0.62 -1.05 -5.28
C HIS A 137 0.41 -0.92 -6.41
N LEU A 138 1.16 -1.98 -6.65
CA LEU A 138 2.04 -2.16 -7.78
C LEU A 138 1.61 -3.42 -8.51
N GLU A 139 1.48 -3.36 -9.83
CA GLU A 139 1.10 -4.51 -10.65
C GLU A 139 2.00 -4.65 -11.89
N LEU A 140 2.17 -5.90 -12.31
CA LEU A 140 2.81 -6.31 -13.55
C LEU A 140 1.79 -7.11 -14.36
N ALA A 141 1.40 -6.61 -15.51
CA ALA A 141 0.39 -7.24 -16.39
C ALA A 141 1.03 -7.74 -17.67
N THR A 142 0.79 -9.01 -18.03
CA THR A 142 1.29 -9.63 -19.25
C THR A 142 0.20 -10.43 -19.95
N PRO A 143 0.15 -10.43 -21.32
CA PRO A 143 -0.73 -11.31 -22.07
C PRO A 143 -0.25 -12.79 -22.06
N HIS A 144 1.00 -13.04 -21.65
CA HIS A 144 1.61 -14.37 -21.61
C HIS A 144 1.40 -15.03 -20.24
N LEU A 145 0.28 -15.74 -20.07
CA LEU A 145 -0.16 -16.29 -18.79
C LEU A 145 0.87 -17.19 -18.11
N GLN A 146 1.60 -18.02 -18.90
CA GLN A 146 2.64 -18.90 -18.35
C GLN A 146 3.80 -18.08 -17.81
N ALA A 147 4.32 -17.12 -18.58
CA ALA A 147 5.36 -16.21 -18.12
C ALA A 147 4.95 -15.43 -16.87
N GLY A 148 3.67 -15.00 -16.78
CA GLY A 148 3.15 -14.34 -15.59
C GLY A 148 3.22 -15.20 -14.32
N ARG A 149 2.89 -16.50 -14.42
CA ARG A 149 3.01 -17.47 -13.30
C ARG A 149 4.46 -17.70 -12.88
N GLU A 150 5.36 -17.78 -13.85
CA GLU A 150 6.79 -18.00 -13.60
C GLU A 150 7.45 -16.75 -12.99
N VAL A 151 7.01 -15.55 -13.38
CA VAL A 151 7.44 -14.30 -12.74
C VAL A 151 6.91 -14.20 -11.30
N GLU A 152 5.69 -14.69 -11.04
CA GLU A 152 5.21 -14.83 -9.66
C GLU A 152 6.12 -15.74 -8.83
N ALA A 153 6.54 -16.89 -9.39
CA ALA A 153 7.48 -17.82 -8.73
C ALA A 153 8.85 -17.15 -8.50
N LEU A 154 9.38 -16.42 -9.51
CA LEU A 154 10.62 -15.66 -9.37
C LEU A 154 10.54 -14.63 -8.23
N LEU A 155 9.45 -13.91 -8.12
CA LEU A 155 9.24 -12.92 -7.07
C LEU A 155 9.17 -13.58 -5.69
N ARG A 156 8.52 -14.74 -5.57
CA ARG A 156 8.50 -15.53 -4.32
C ARG A 156 9.90 -16.00 -3.91
N ASP A 157 10.69 -16.48 -4.87
CA ASP A 157 12.08 -16.87 -4.69
C ASP A 157 12.97 -15.71 -4.21
N MET A 158 12.61 -14.49 -4.62
CA MET A 158 13.29 -13.26 -4.19
C MET A 158 12.78 -12.72 -2.83
N GLY A 159 11.87 -13.43 -2.15
CA GLY A 159 11.35 -13.08 -0.83
C GLY A 159 10.11 -12.19 -0.82
N TYR A 160 9.47 -11.97 -1.98
CA TYR A 160 8.23 -11.21 -2.05
C TYR A 160 6.98 -12.10 -1.86
N GLU A 161 5.87 -11.49 -1.51
CA GLU A 161 4.55 -12.13 -1.40
C GLU A 161 3.58 -11.58 -2.48
N PRO A 162 3.82 -11.88 -3.76
CA PRO A 162 2.93 -11.43 -4.84
C PRO A 162 1.59 -12.14 -4.75
N LYS A 163 0.55 -11.44 -5.24
CA LYS A 163 -0.76 -12.02 -5.54
C LYS A 163 -0.95 -12.04 -7.03
N ASN A 164 -1.69 -13.03 -7.54
CA ASN A 164 -1.99 -13.16 -8.96
C ASN A 164 -3.49 -13.14 -9.20
N VAL A 165 -3.88 -12.53 -10.31
CA VAL A 165 -5.26 -12.51 -10.80
C VAL A 165 -5.25 -12.47 -12.33
N GLN A 166 -6.21 -13.13 -12.96
CA GLN A 166 -6.42 -12.98 -14.38
C GLN A 166 -7.48 -11.89 -14.64
N ARG A 167 -7.13 -10.90 -15.48
CA ARG A 167 -8.02 -9.79 -15.83
C ARG A 167 -7.94 -9.50 -17.33
N GLN A 168 -9.08 -9.51 -18.02
CA GLN A 168 -9.18 -9.20 -19.44
C GLN A 168 -8.18 -9.97 -20.33
N GLY A 169 -7.97 -11.27 -20.03
CA GLY A 169 -7.04 -12.13 -20.76
C GLY A 169 -5.58 -12.02 -20.30
N ASN A 170 -5.21 -11.02 -19.48
CA ASN A 170 -3.86 -10.84 -18.96
C ASN A 170 -3.68 -11.51 -17.61
N GLY A 171 -2.51 -12.07 -17.36
CA GLY A 171 -2.03 -12.43 -16.03
C GLY A 171 -1.50 -11.17 -15.35
N VAL A 172 -2.03 -10.85 -14.17
CA VAL A 172 -1.63 -9.68 -13.37
C VAL A 172 -1.06 -10.14 -12.05
N THR A 173 0.22 -9.92 -11.86
CA THR A 173 0.93 -10.15 -10.59
C THR A 173 1.03 -8.81 -9.85
N TYR A 174 0.63 -8.76 -8.56
CA TYR A 174 0.53 -7.49 -7.85
C TYR A 174 0.90 -7.57 -6.37
N PHE A 175 1.28 -6.41 -5.81
CA PHE A 175 1.55 -6.18 -4.39
C PHE A 175 0.63 -5.10 -3.83
N LYS A 176 0.26 -5.24 -2.55
CA LYS A 176 -0.48 -4.22 -1.77
C LYS A 176 0.26 -3.79 -0.51
N GLN A 177 1.36 -4.45 -0.17
CA GLN A 177 2.20 -4.14 0.97
C GLN A 177 3.21 -3.07 0.56
N SER A 178 3.28 -1.98 1.33
CA SER A 178 4.22 -0.86 1.06
C SER A 178 5.66 -1.32 1.03
N ASP A 179 6.04 -2.22 1.94
CA ASP A 179 7.42 -2.69 2.10
C ASP A 179 7.91 -3.45 0.86
N HIS A 180 7.08 -4.33 0.28
CA HIS A 180 7.42 -5.03 -0.96
C HIS A 180 7.48 -4.09 -2.17
N ILE A 181 6.61 -3.06 -2.21
CA ILE A 181 6.63 -2.06 -3.30
C ILE A 181 7.90 -1.22 -3.23
N GLU A 182 8.26 -0.74 -2.06
CA GLU A 182 9.46 0.04 -1.78
C GLU A 182 10.72 -0.75 -2.14
N GLU A 183 10.84 -1.99 -1.63
CA GLU A 183 11.98 -2.85 -1.90
C GLU A 183 12.10 -3.18 -3.38
N LEU A 184 10.99 -3.52 -4.06
CA LEU A 184 11.01 -3.82 -5.49
C LEU A 184 11.43 -2.61 -6.31
N LEU A 185 10.88 -1.41 -6.05
CA LEU A 185 11.25 -0.18 -6.75
C LEU A 185 12.73 0.13 -6.57
N THR A 186 13.26 -0.01 -5.35
CA THR A 186 14.68 0.16 -5.05
C THR A 186 15.53 -0.83 -5.85
N ARG A 187 15.18 -2.11 -5.80
CA ARG A 187 15.92 -3.21 -6.44
C ARG A 187 15.97 -3.08 -7.97
N ILE A 188 14.87 -2.66 -8.60
CA ILE A 188 14.83 -2.46 -10.05
C ILE A 188 15.46 -1.13 -10.50
N GLY A 189 15.79 -0.22 -9.58
CA GLY A 189 16.54 1.01 -9.86
C GLY A 189 15.70 2.30 -9.88
N ALA A 190 14.62 2.37 -9.10
CA ALA A 190 13.81 3.57 -8.87
C ALA A 190 13.83 3.99 -7.38
N PRO A 191 15.00 4.34 -6.79
CA PRO A 191 15.12 4.69 -5.39
C PRO A 191 14.35 5.97 -5.01
N ALA A 192 14.20 6.95 -5.90
CA ALA A 192 13.43 8.15 -5.59
C ALA A 192 11.94 7.82 -5.46
N ALA A 193 11.38 7.01 -6.35
CA ALA A 193 10.01 6.52 -6.22
C ALA A 193 9.82 5.67 -4.94
N ALA A 194 10.80 4.85 -4.57
CA ALA A 194 10.78 4.09 -3.31
C ALA A 194 10.75 5.02 -2.09
N MET A 195 11.57 6.08 -2.08
CA MET A 195 11.56 7.08 -0.99
C MET A 195 10.21 7.79 -0.85
N GLU A 196 9.51 8.07 -1.96
CA GLU A 196 8.16 8.64 -1.90
C GLU A 196 7.15 7.65 -1.26
N VAL A 197 7.29 6.34 -1.52
CA VAL A 197 6.47 5.31 -0.85
C VAL A 197 6.73 5.29 0.66
N MET A 198 8.01 5.36 1.09
CA MET A 198 8.42 5.44 2.49
C MET A 198 7.86 6.69 3.17
N ALA A 199 8.01 7.86 2.55
CA ALA A 199 7.50 9.13 3.08
C ALA A 199 5.98 9.08 3.27
N ALA A 200 5.23 8.55 2.29
CA ALA A 200 3.79 8.39 2.38
C ALA A 200 3.37 7.41 3.48
N LYS A 201 4.18 6.37 3.77
CA LYS A 201 3.95 5.43 4.87
C LYS A 201 4.04 6.15 6.22
N VAL A 202 5.11 6.90 6.45
CA VAL A 202 5.30 7.68 7.69
C VAL A 202 4.15 8.67 7.90
N GLU A 203 3.78 9.42 6.86
CA GLU A 203 2.66 10.38 6.94
C GLU A 203 1.34 9.72 7.32
N LYS A 204 1.01 8.57 6.70
CA LYS A 204 -0.19 7.81 7.03
C LYS A 204 -0.19 7.26 8.44
N GLU A 205 0.95 6.75 8.93
CA GLU A 205 1.10 6.25 10.30
C GLU A 205 0.89 7.38 11.33
N MET A 206 1.50 8.54 11.10
CA MET A 206 1.30 9.71 11.95
C MET A 206 -0.17 10.14 11.99
N ARG A 207 -0.82 10.27 10.83
CA ARG A 207 -2.24 10.62 10.72
C ARG A 207 -3.14 9.61 11.43
N ASN A 208 -2.88 8.32 11.24
CA ASN A 208 -3.63 7.25 11.90
C ASN A 208 -3.47 7.29 13.43
N THR A 209 -2.26 7.58 13.92
CA THR A 209 -1.98 7.70 15.36
C THR A 209 -2.74 8.88 15.97
N VAL A 210 -2.71 10.05 15.31
CA VAL A 210 -3.47 11.23 15.73
C VAL A 210 -4.99 10.95 15.73
N ASN A 211 -5.51 10.37 14.65
CA ASN A 211 -6.93 10.03 14.55
C ASN A 211 -7.37 9.04 15.64
N ARG A 212 -6.56 8.01 15.92
CA ARG A 212 -6.85 7.06 17.02
C ARG A 212 -6.90 7.76 18.37
N ARG A 213 -5.97 8.68 18.63
CA ARG A 213 -5.94 9.46 19.88
C ARG A 213 -7.18 10.33 19.99
N VAL A 214 -7.50 11.12 18.98
CA VAL A 214 -8.69 11.98 18.94
C VAL A 214 -9.98 11.15 19.14
N ASN A 215 -10.12 10.03 18.45
CA ASN A 215 -11.30 9.17 18.60
C ASN A 215 -11.39 8.55 20.02
N CYS A 216 -10.25 8.19 20.63
CA CYS A 216 -10.22 7.70 21.99
C CYS A 216 -10.64 8.79 22.99
N ASP A 217 -10.11 10.00 22.84
CA ASP A 217 -10.42 11.13 23.71
C ASP A 217 -11.91 11.53 23.58
N ALA A 218 -12.43 11.59 22.36
CA ALA A 218 -13.84 11.86 22.11
C ALA A 218 -14.75 10.78 22.75
N ALA A 219 -14.44 9.49 22.57
CA ALA A 219 -15.21 8.41 23.17
C ALA A 219 -15.16 8.42 24.72
N ASN A 220 -14.06 8.88 25.30
CA ASN A 220 -13.93 9.03 26.75
C ASN A 220 -14.78 10.21 27.27
N VAL A 221 -14.82 11.34 26.54
CA VAL A 221 -15.68 12.47 26.86
C VAL A 221 -17.16 12.07 26.76
N ASP A 222 -17.57 11.40 25.69
CA ASP A 222 -18.95 10.96 25.51
C ASP A 222 -19.40 10.04 26.65
N LYS A 223 -18.54 9.09 27.08
CA LYS A 223 -18.82 8.21 28.21
C LYS A 223 -18.94 9.00 29.54
N ALA A 224 -18.09 9.99 29.75
CA ALA A 224 -18.13 10.83 30.94
C ALA A 224 -19.42 11.66 31.00
N VAL A 225 -19.82 12.25 29.87
CA VAL A 225 -21.07 13.03 29.74
C VAL A 225 -22.30 12.12 29.97
N ALA A 226 -22.35 10.94 29.34
CA ALA A 226 -23.44 10.01 29.54
C ALA A 226 -23.56 9.56 31.00
N ALA A 227 -22.43 9.20 31.64
CA ALA A 227 -22.41 8.83 33.05
C ALA A 227 -22.83 9.98 33.98
N SER A 228 -22.39 11.21 33.68
CA SER A 228 -22.82 12.39 34.46
C SER A 228 -24.34 12.60 34.35
N ARG A 229 -24.90 12.54 33.12
CA ARG A 229 -26.36 12.67 32.92
C ARG A 229 -27.13 11.61 33.71
N GLU A 230 -26.73 10.34 33.66
CA GLU A 230 -27.35 9.26 34.42
C GLU A 230 -27.26 9.52 35.93
N GLN A 231 -26.12 9.99 36.42
CA GLN A 231 -25.92 10.35 37.83
C GLN A 231 -26.85 11.49 38.24
N VAL A 232 -26.94 12.57 37.46
CA VAL A 232 -27.81 13.71 37.76
C VAL A 232 -29.27 13.28 37.80
N GLU A 233 -29.74 12.52 36.81
CA GLU A 233 -31.14 12.03 36.78
C GLU A 233 -31.46 11.15 38.00
N ALA A 234 -30.55 10.28 38.40
CA ALA A 234 -30.68 9.42 39.57
C ALA A 234 -30.71 10.22 40.88
N LEU A 235 -29.80 11.20 41.03
CA LEU A 235 -29.72 12.03 42.21
C LEU A 235 -30.90 13.01 42.36
N THR A 236 -31.43 13.53 41.24
CA THR A 236 -32.64 14.36 41.23
C THR A 236 -33.83 13.56 41.79
N ARG A 237 -34.04 12.34 41.31
CA ARG A 237 -35.11 11.45 41.86
C ARG A 237 -34.94 11.18 43.36
N LEU A 238 -33.71 10.85 43.82
CA LEU A 238 -33.47 10.66 45.26
C LEU A 238 -33.69 11.91 46.10
N THR A 239 -33.45 13.08 45.53
CA THR A 239 -33.69 14.39 46.18
C THR A 239 -35.18 14.65 46.30
N ASP A 240 -35.91 14.47 45.20
CA ASP A 240 -37.37 14.71 45.14
C ASP A 240 -38.13 13.76 46.09
N ALA A 241 -37.62 12.50 46.24
CA ALA A 241 -38.16 11.52 47.21
C ALA A 241 -37.74 11.81 48.66
N GLY A 242 -36.96 12.87 48.92
CA GLY A 242 -36.48 13.23 50.27
C GLY A 242 -35.42 12.28 50.84
N ILE A 243 -34.95 11.29 50.09
CA ILE A 243 -34.06 10.24 50.54
C ILE A 243 -32.64 10.79 50.81
N VAL A 244 -32.18 11.75 49.96
CA VAL A 244 -30.84 12.37 50.11
C VAL A 244 -30.66 12.97 51.52
N ALA A 245 -31.71 13.59 52.09
CA ALA A 245 -31.67 14.21 53.41
C ALA A 245 -31.50 13.18 54.57
N THR A 246 -31.78 11.89 54.35
CA THR A 246 -31.66 10.81 55.33
C THR A 246 -30.30 10.10 55.26
N LEU A 247 -29.49 10.37 54.25
CA LEU A 247 -28.19 9.72 54.03
C LEU A 247 -27.11 10.27 54.97
N PRO A 248 -25.99 9.54 55.17
CA PRO A 248 -24.79 10.07 55.81
C PRO A 248 -24.29 11.35 55.15
N VAL A 249 -23.86 12.35 55.90
CA VAL A 249 -23.40 13.67 55.43
C VAL A 249 -22.43 13.56 54.26
N LYS A 250 -21.49 12.65 54.29
CA LYS A 250 -20.51 12.41 53.21
C LYS A 250 -21.15 11.99 51.85
N LEU A 251 -22.34 11.41 51.86
CA LEU A 251 -23.07 11.07 50.66
C LEU A 251 -23.95 12.25 50.21
N GLN A 252 -24.53 13.00 51.15
CA GLN A 252 -25.29 14.21 50.83
C GLN A 252 -24.39 15.24 50.12
N GLU A 253 -23.19 15.51 50.64
CA GLU A 253 -22.21 16.42 50.01
C GLU A 253 -21.89 16.03 48.58
N VAL A 254 -21.69 14.75 48.28
CA VAL A 254 -21.41 14.26 46.91
C VAL A 254 -22.61 14.41 46.02
N ALA A 255 -23.81 14.13 46.50
CA ALA A 255 -25.05 14.31 45.71
C ALA A 255 -25.26 15.79 45.36
N VAL A 256 -25.10 16.69 46.31
CA VAL A 256 -25.25 18.16 46.10
C VAL A 256 -24.19 18.68 45.13
N ALA A 257 -22.92 18.27 45.31
CA ALA A 257 -21.81 18.72 44.47
C ALA A 257 -22.05 18.29 43.00
N ARG A 258 -22.52 17.07 42.75
CA ARG A 258 -22.80 16.58 41.40
C ARG A 258 -24.01 17.31 40.76
N LEU A 259 -25.05 17.59 41.53
CA LEU A 259 -26.21 18.33 41.04
C LEU A 259 -25.91 19.80 40.70
N LEU A 260 -25.01 20.43 41.50
CA LEU A 260 -24.56 21.80 41.25
C LEU A 260 -23.57 21.93 40.08
N GLN A 261 -22.76 20.88 39.82
CA GLN A 261 -21.68 20.90 38.83
C GLN A 261 -21.75 19.65 37.93
N PRO A 262 -22.80 19.54 37.13
CA PRO A 262 -23.03 18.35 36.28
C PRO A 262 -22.01 18.18 35.15
N GLU A 263 -21.35 19.26 34.72
CA GLU A 263 -20.39 19.28 33.65
C GLU A 263 -18.99 18.73 34.04
N LEU A 264 -18.67 18.78 35.33
CA LEU A 264 -17.34 18.37 35.79
C LEU A 264 -17.15 16.84 35.69
N SER A 265 -15.97 16.41 35.28
CA SER A 265 -15.55 15.01 35.42
C SER A 265 -15.48 14.62 36.90
N LEU A 266 -15.50 13.31 37.20
CA LEU A 266 -15.33 12.86 38.58
C LEU A 266 -13.99 13.26 39.20
N SER A 267 -12.95 13.48 38.39
CA SER A 267 -11.66 13.95 38.87
C SER A 267 -11.71 15.41 39.27
N GLU A 268 -12.25 16.27 38.42
CA GLU A 268 -12.43 17.70 38.69
C GLU A 268 -13.40 17.92 39.87
N LEU A 269 -14.51 17.17 39.91
CA LEU A 269 -15.47 17.24 40.98
C LEU A 269 -14.82 16.83 42.35
N ALA A 270 -13.89 15.87 42.36
CA ALA A 270 -13.20 15.47 43.57
C ALA A 270 -12.28 16.57 44.14
N GLU A 271 -11.73 17.43 43.30
CA GLU A 271 -10.90 18.56 43.66
C GLU A 271 -11.70 19.72 44.28
N THR A 272 -13.01 19.79 44.06
CA THR A 272 -13.86 20.87 44.65
C THR A 272 -14.18 20.68 46.12
N PHE A 273 -13.86 19.54 46.71
CA PHE A 273 -14.08 19.27 48.12
C PHE A 273 -12.96 19.83 49.00
N ASP A 274 -13.28 20.21 50.27
CA ASP A 274 -12.31 20.64 51.27
C ASP A 274 -12.36 19.70 52.50
N PRO A 275 -11.32 18.91 52.78
CA PRO A 275 -10.16 18.70 51.91
C PRO A 275 -10.49 17.94 50.64
N PRO A 276 -9.70 18.11 49.53
CA PRO A 276 -9.93 17.44 48.25
C PRO A 276 -10.02 15.91 48.41
N LEU A 277 -10.98 15.30 47.68
CA LEU A 277 -11.17 13.86 47.64
C LEU A 277 -10.33 13.23 46.54
N THR A 278 -9.96 11.96 46.73
CA THR A 278 -9.43 11.21 45.60
C THR A 278 -10.56 10.78 44.63
N LYS A 279 -10.29 10.72 43.33
CA LYS A 279 -11.23 10.21 42.34
C LYS A 279 -11.85 8.86 42.74
N SER A 280 -11.02 7.97 43.33
CA SER A 280 -11.48 6.63 43.77
C SER A 280 -12.49 6.74 44.93
N CYS A 281 -12.24 7.63 45.92
CA CYS A 281 -13.17 7.88 47.01
C CYS A 281 -14.50 8.45 46.52
N LEU A 282 -14.45 9.44 45.61
CA LEU A 282 -15.64 10.04 45.06
C LEU A 282 -16.46 9.01 44.23
N ASN A 283 -15.77 8.23 43.38
CA ASN A 283 -16.39 7.18 42.58
C ASN A 283 -17.09 6.10 43.45
N HIS A 284 -16.46 5.72 44.59
CA HIS A 284 -17.08 4.80 45.51
C HIS A 284 -18.36 5.37 46.16
N ARG A 285 -18.34 6.64 46.59
CA ARG A 285 -19.53 7.31 47.15
C ARG A 285 -20.64 7.47 46.08
N MET A 286 -20.26 7.84 44.84
CA MET A 286 -21.21 7.95 43.74
C MET A 286 -21.87 6.61 43.41
N ARG A 287 -21.10 5.51 43.41
CA ARG A 287 -21.63 4.16 43.19
C ARG A 287 -22.72 3.80 44.22
N LYS A 288 -22.46 4.10 45.51
CA LYS A 288 -23.47 3.88 46.54
C LYS A 288 -24.74 4.67 46.32
N LEU A 289 -24.64 5.91 45.88
CA LEU A 289 -25.80 6.74 45.54
C LEU A 289 -26.59 6.15 44.35
N MET A 290 -25.89 5.67 43.32
CA MET A 290 -26.52 5.03 42.16
C MET A 290 -27.20 3.68 42.54
N GLU A 291 -26.59 2.90 43.42
CA GLU A 291 -27.20 1.67 43.95
C GLU A 291 -28.50 1.93 44.74
N LEU A 292 -28.55 3.02 45.52
CA LEU A 292 -29.76 3.46 46.22
C LEU A 292 -30.84 3.88 45.23
N ALA A 293 -30.50 4.66 44.21
CA ALA A 293 -31.43 5.08 43.17
C ALA A 293 -31.97 3.90 42.32
N GLY A 294 -31.17 2.84 42.16
CA GLY A 294 -31.61 1.61 41.50
C GLY A 294 -32.60 0.79 42.31
N LYS A 295 -32.51 0.78 43.67
CA LYS A 295 -33.43 0.08 44.56
C LYS A 295 -34.80 0.74 44.68
N GLU A 296 -34.87 2.05 44.45
CA GLU A 296 -36.12 2.79 44.44
C GLU A 296 -36.97 2.49 43.18
N LYS A 297 -36.33 2.05 42.13
CA LYS A 297 -36.94 1.75 40.82
C LYS A 297 -37.55 0.31 40.74
N ALA A 298 -37.25 -0.56 41.72
CA ALA A 298 -37.68 -1.92 41.82
C ALA A 298 -38.83 -2.05 42.83
#